data_86cf73453123c3543fbca925f1d8f377
#
_entry.id   86cf73453123c3543fbca925f1d8f377
#
_cell.length_a   1.000
_cell.length_b   1.000
_cell.length_c   1.000
_cell.angle_alpha   90.00
_cell.angle_beta   90.00
_cell.angle_gamma   90.00
#
_symmetry.space_group_name_H-M   'P 1'
#
loop_
_entity.id
_entity.type
_entity.pdbx_description
1 polymer ?
#
loop_
_entity_poly.entity_id
_entity_poly.type
_entity_poly.pdbx_seq_one_letter_code
_entity_poly.pdbx_strand_id
1 'polypeptide(L)'
;IKIIAAELIIRYEIGDFDYLEERIKQVKRRYKDTLNNTRNIREILLLKIIQKLIYTQRIKQDQELVDDIMLLLSKIPVEQAEDDDVVNYNRWLLKKLA
;
A
#
# COMPACT_ATOMS: atom_id res chain seq x y z
N ILE A 1 -10.02 -7.50 1.69
CA ILE A 1 -8.86 -6.63 1.93
C ILE A 1 -8.37 -5.91 0.67
N LYS A 2 -8.49 -6.53 -0.50
CA LYS A 2 -8.05 -5.90 -1.76
C LYS A 2 -8.90 -4.67 -2.11
N ILE A 3 -10.19 -4.68 -1.80
CA ILE A 3 -11.07 -3.52 -2.02
C ILE A 3 -10.66 -2.38 -1.08
N ILE A 4 -10.32 -2.70 0.17
CA ILE A 4 -9.83 -1.72 1.14
C ILE A 4 -8.50 -1.12 0.68
N ALA A 5 -7.60 -1.95 0.17
CA ALA A 5 -6.33 -1.47 -0.38
C ALA A 5 -6.54 -0.48 -1.52
N ALA A 6 -7.48 -0.78 -2.43
CA ALA A 6 -7.84 0.12 -3.52
C ALA A 6 -8.42 1.44 -2.99
N GLU A 7 -9.28 1.39 -1.97
CA GLU A 7 -9.82 2.57 -1.32
C GLU A 7 -8.70 3.47 -0.77
N LEU A 8 -7.73 2.87 -0.09
CA LEU A 8 -6.62 3.63 0.50
C LEU A 8 -5.77 4.31 -0.57
N ILE A 9 -5.49 3.62 -1.67
CA ILE A 9 -4.74 4.19 -2.79
C ILE A 9 -5.49 5.39 -3.38
N ILE A 10 -6.78 5.26 -3.61
CA ILE A 10 -7.61 6.32 -4.17
C ILE A 10 -7.64 7.53 -3.23
N ARG A 11 -7.79 7.31 -1.94
CA ARG A 11 -7.79 8.39 -0.94
C ARG A 11 -6.45 9.10 -0.88
N TYR A 12 -5.36 8.36 -1.01
CA TYR A 12 -4.02 8.96 -1.09
C TYR A 12 -3.90 9.88 -2.32
N GLU A 13 -4.35 9.42 -3.49
CA GLU A 13 -4.25 10.19 -4.73
C GLU A 13 -5.12 11.45 -4.70
N ILE A 14 -6.26 11.41 -4.01
CA ILE A 14 -7.12 12.57 -3.81
C ILE A 14 -6.48 13.59 -2.85
N GLY A 15 -5.56 13.13 -1.99
CA GLY A 15 -4.94 13.98 -1.00
C GLY A 15 -5.72 14.10 0.31
N ASP A 16 -6.66 13.19 0.55
CA ASP A 16 -7.50 13.17 1.75
C ASP A 16 -6.76 12.48 2.90
N PHE A 17 -5.67 13.08 3.34
CA PHE A 17 -4.73 12.45 4.28
C PHE A 17 -5.28 12.31 5.69
N ASP A 18 -6.11 13.24 6.16
CA ASP A 18 -6.72 13.13 7.49
C ASP A 18 -7.66 11.92 7.56
N TYR A 19 -8.52 11.77 6.57
CA TYR A 19 -9.39 10.60 6.43
C TYR A 19 -8.57 9.32 6.32
N LEU A 20 -7.54 9.34 5.47
CA LEU A 20 -6.70 8.19 5.21
C LEU A 20 -6.01 7.68 6.48
N GLU A 21 -5.46 8.58 7.28
CA GLU A 21 -4.81 8.25 8.54
C GLU A 21 -5.77 7.55 9.50
N GLU A 22 -6.96 8.09 9.68
CA GLU A 22 -7.99 7.49 10.55
C GLU A 22 -8.48 6.14 9.98
N ARG A 23 -8.64 6.06 8.66
CA ARG A 23 -9.09 4.82 8.02
C ARG A 23 -8.06 3.70 8.19
N ILE A 24 -6.78 4.01 8.09
CA ILE A 24 -5.72 3.03 8.32
C ILE A 24 -5.77 2.49 9.75
N LYS A 25 -5.96 3.36 10.74
CA LYS A 25 -6.11 2.93 12.14
C LYS A 25 -7.31 2.00 12.31
N GLN A 26 -8.44 2.34 11.69
CA GLN A 26 -9.65 1.53 11.74
C GLN A 26 -9.43 0.16 11.10
N VAL A 27 -8.78 0.11 9.94
CA VAL A 27 -8.47 -1.13 9.23
C VAL A 27 -7.57 -2.03 10.08
N LYS A 28 -6.55 -1.48 10.70
CA LYS A 28 -5.64 -2.24 11.55
C LYS A 28 -6.35 -2.88 12.74
N ARG A 29 -7.31 -2.19 13.33
CA ARG A 29 -8.09 -2.74 14.46
C ARG A 29 -9.11 -3.78 14.00
N ARG A 30 -9.86 -3.46 12.94
CA ARG A 30 -11.00 -4.27 12.49
C ARG A 30 -10.59 -5.54 11.77
N TYR A 31 -9.47 -5.50 11.05
CA TYR A 31 -8.99 -6.61 10.22
C TYR A 31 -7.68 -7.20 10.74
N LYS A 32 -7.49 -7.16 12.06
CA LYS A 32 -6.26 -7.62 12.70
C LYS A 32 -5.89 -9.06 12.31
N ASP A 33 -6.87 -9.97 12.37
CA ASP A 33 -6.63 -11.38 12.03
C ASP A 33 -6.34 -11.57 10.54
N THR A 34 -7.04 -10.83 9.70
CA THR A 34 -6.81 -10.84 8.24
C THR A 34 -5.40 -10.35 7.92
N LEU A 35 -4.95 -9.28 8.58
CA LEU A 35 -3.63 -8.69 8.36
C LEU A 35 -2.49 -9.55 8.91
N ASN A 36 -2.78 -10.47 9.85
CA ASN A 36 -1.78 -11.40 10.35
C ASN A 36 -1.66 -12.66 9.48
N ASN A 37 -2.50 -12.80 8.44
CA ASN A 37 -2.46 -13.95 7.54
C ASN A 37 -1.44 -13.71 6.43
N THR A 38 -0.51 -14.67 6.25
CA THR A 38 0.55 -14.57 5.24
C THR A 38 0.04 -14.45 3.81
N ARG A 39 -1.20 -14.89 3.53
CA ARG A 39 -1.82 -14.71 2.21
C ARG A 39 -1.98 -13.24 1.83
N ASN A 40 -2.04 -12.36 2.82
CA ASN A 40 -2.26 -10.94 2.63
C ASN A 40 -0.96 -10.13 2.79
N ILE A 41 0.20 -10.76 2.59
CA ILE A 41 1.50 -10.09 2.80
C ILE A 41 1.64 -8.83 1.94
N ARG A 42 1.15 -8.83 0.72
CA ARG A 42 1.22 -7.66 -0.16
C ARG A 42 0.38 -6.51 0.39
N GLU A 43 -0.82 -6.79 0.88
CA GLU A 43 -1.72 -5.79 1.46
C GLU A 43 -1.19 -5.27 2.80
N ILE A 44 -0.56 -6.13 3.59
CA ILE A 44 0.10 -5.73 4.84
C ILE A 44 1.24 -4.74 4.54
N LEU A 45 2.08 -5.07 3.56
CA LEU A 45 3.18 -4.19 3.13
C LEU A 45 2.64 -2.89 2.54
N LEU A 46 1.56 -2.96 1.77
CA LEU A 46 0.94 -1.78 1.17
C LEU A 46 0.42 -0.81 2.24
N LEU A 47 -0.25 -1.32 3.28
CA LEU A 47 -0.69 -0.50 4.41
C LEU A 47 0.48 0.23 5.05
N LYS A 48 1.57 -0.48 5.31
CA LYS A 48 2.78 0.09 5.90
C LYS A 48 3.36 1.18 4.99
N ILE A 49 3.42 0.93 3.69
CA ILE A 49 3.94 1.87 2.70
C ILE A 49 3.08 3.14 2.66
N ILE A 50 1.76 3.00 2.56
CA ILE A 50 0.84 4.14 2.49
C ILE A 50 0.97 4.99 3.77
N GLN A 51 1.07 4.34 4.93
CA GLN A 51 1.24 5.02 6.19
C GLN A 51 2.50 5.90 6.22
N LYS A 52 3.59 5.44 5.61
CA LYS A 52 4.82 6.22 5.47
C LYS A 52 4.70 7.31 4.41
N LEU A 53 4.02 7.02 3.29
CA LEU A 53 3.85 7.98 2.20
C LEU A 53 3.12 9.25 2.64
N ILE A 54 2.20 9.15 3.59
CA ILE A 54 1.45 10.30 4.11
C ILE A 54 2.42 11.36 4.66
N TYR A 55 3.53 10.94 5.26
CA TYR A 55 4.48 11.83 5.92
C TYR A 55 5.75 12.07 5.11
N THR A 56 5.87 11.48 3.92
CA THR A 56 7.10 11.54 3.12
C THR A 56 6.89 12.41 1.89
N GLN A 57 7.68 13.50 1.78
CA GLN A 57 7.64 14.38 0.62
C GLN A 57 8.59 13.94 -0.50
N ARG A 58 9.70 13.30 -0.14
CA ARG A 58 10.74 12.87 -1.09
C ARG A 58 10.96 11.36 -0.97
N ILE A 59 10.14 10.61 -1.68
CA ILE A 59 10.08 9.15 -1.59
C ILE A 59 11.45 8.51 -1.87
N LYS A 60 12.14 8.96 -2.92
CA LYS A 60 13.42 8.37 -3.34
C LYS A 60 14.54 8.56 -2.33
N GLN A 61 14.41 9.53 -1.42
CA GLN A 61 15.42 9.82 -0.40
C GLN A 61 15.17 9.04 0.91
N ASP A 62 14.02 8.42 1.06
CA ASP A 62 13.68 7.58 2.21
C ASP A 62 14.02 6.13 1.88
N GLN A 63 15.21 5.69 2.28
CA GLN A 63 15.70 4.34 1.93
C GLN A 63 14.83 3.24 2.50
N GLU A 64 14.31 3.40 3.72
CA GLU A 64 13.42 2.40 4.31
C GLU A 64 12.13 2.24 3.50
N LEU A 65 11.56 3.37 3.06
CA LEU A 65 10.35 3.35 2.24
C LEU A 65 10.62 2.72 0.87
N VAL A 66 11.73 3.05 0.23
CA VAL A 66 12.14 2.45 -1.04
C VAL A 66 12.31 0.93 -0.88
N ASP A 67 12.96 0.50 0.20
CA ASP A 67 13.17 -0.93 0.47
C ASP A 67 11.83 -1.66 0.67
N ASP A 68 10.90 -1.06 1.40
CA ASP A 68 9.55 -1.63 1.59
C ASP A 68 8.80 -1.76 0.27
N ILE A 69 8.89 -0.75 -0.60
CA ILE A 69 8.27 -0.78 -1.92
C ILE A 69 8.88 -1.90 -2.77
N MET A 70 10.20 -1.98 -2.80
CA MET A 70 10.89 -3.04 -3.57
C MET A 70 10.53 -4.42 -3.06
N LEU A 71 10.39 -4.59 -1.74
CA LEU A 71 9.96 -5.86 -1.17
C LEU A 71 8.56 -6.25 -1.66
N LEU A 72 7.60 -5.31 -1.64
CA LEU A 72 6.26 -5.58 -2.15
C LEU A 72 6.28 -5.95 -3.63
N LEU A 73 7.03 -5.20 -4.44
CA LEU A 73 7.14 -5.46 -5.89
C LEU A 73 7.72 -6.85 -6.19
N SER A 74 8.56 -7.38 -5.30
CA SER A 74 9.16 -8.70 -5.48
C SER A 74 8.20 -9.86 -5.22
N LYS A 75 7.05 -9.61 -4.60
CA LYS A 75 6.12 -10.67 -4.18
C LYS A 75 5.33 -11.27 -5.33
N ILE A 76 5.02 -10.44 -6.37
CA ILE A 76 4.29 -10.91 -7.53
C ILE A 76 4.66 -10.03 -8.74
N PRO A 77 4.89 -10.63 -9.93
CA PRO A 77 5.17 -9.86 -11.14
C PRO A 77 4.03 -8.90 -11.51
N VAL A 78 4.38 -7.78 -12.13
CA VAL A 78 3.41 -6.74 -12.52
C VAL A 78 2.27 -7.32 -13.37
N GLU A 79 2.59 -8.20 -14.31
CA GLU A 79 1.63 -8.81 -15.22
C GLU A 79 0.61 -9.68 -14.50
N GLN A 80 1.05 -10.39 -13.47
CA GLN A 80 0.14 -11.24 -12.66
C GLN A 80 -0.70 -10.40 -11.70
N ALA A 81 -0.18 -9.28 -11.23
CA ALA A 81 -0.90 -8.42 -10.30
C ALA A 81 -2.13 -7.78 -10.96
N GLU A 82 -2.11 -7.56 -12.27
CA GLU A 82 -3.25 -6.98 -13.00
C GLU A 82 -4.53 -7.81 -12.88
N ASP A 83 -4.38 -9.14 -12.81
CA ASP A 83 -5.54 -10.04 -12.81
C ASP A 83 -6.17 -10.17 -11.42
N ASP A 84 -5.37 -9.99 -10.36
CA ASP A 84 -5.79 -10.29 -8.99
C ASP A 84 -6.16 -9.05 -8.18
N ASP A 85 -5.59 -7.89 -8.48
CA ASP A 85 -5.78 -6.68 -7.70
C ASP A 85 -6.90 -5.81 -8.29
N VAL A 86 -7.72 -5.21 -7.42
CA VAL A 86 -8.74 -4.23 -7.84
C VAL A 86 -8.08 -3.00 -8.46
N VAL A 87 -6.98 -2.56 -7.83
CA VAL A 87 -6.07 -1.54 -8.39
C VAL A 87 -4.69 -2.17 -8.42
N ASN A 88 -3.96 -1.98 -9.51
CA ASN A 88 -2.64 -2.57 -9.66
C ASN A 88 -1.63 -1.85 -8.75
N TYR A 89 -1.34 -2.45 -7.59
CA TYR A 89 -0.42 -1.89 -6.60
C TYR A 89 0.98 -1.71 -7.17
N ASN A 90 1.45 -2.70 -7.94
CA ASN A 90 2.81 -2.69 -8.47
C ASN A 90 3.01 -1.50 -9.41
N ARG A 91 2.08 -1.27 -10.32
CA ARG A 91 2.15 -0.12 -11.24
C ARG A 91 2.07 1.20 -10.50
N TRP A 92 1.19 1.30 -9.52
CA TRP A 92 1.04 2.49 -8.70
C TRP A 92 2.34 2.83 -7.97
N LEU A 93 2.96 1.82 -7.35
CA LEU A 93 4.22 2.00 -6.61
C LEU A 93 5.39 2.32 -7.54
N LEU A 94 5.44 1.71 -8.73
CA LEU A 94 6.47 2.03 -9.72
C LEU A 94 6.40 3.51 -10.12
N LYS A 95 5.21 4.06 -10.27
CA LYS A 95 5.03 5.48 -10.54
C LYS A 95 5.54 6.36 -9.39
N LYS A 96 5.38 5.91 -8.14
CA LYS A 96 5.89 6.65 -6.98
C LYS A 96 7.41 6.67 -6.94
N LEU A 97 8.08 5.64 -7.45
CA LEU A 97 9.54 5.57 -7.52
C LEU A 97 10.13 6.30 -8.73
N ALA A 98 9.32 6.63 -9.70
CA ALA A 98 9.77 7.29 -10.93
C ALA A 98 10.26 8.74 -10.75
#